data_2cbc418105329d54e33deac94bda95e4
#
_entry.id   2cbc418105329d54e33deac94bda95e4
#
_cell.length_a   1.000
_cell.length_b   1.000
_cell.length_c   1.000
_cell.angle_alpha   90.00
_cell.angle_beta   90.00
_cell.angle_gamma   90.00
#
_symmetry.space_group_name_H-M   'P 1'
#
loop_
_entity.id
_entity.type
_entity.pdbx_description
1 polymer ?
#
loop_
_entity_poly.entity_id
_entity_poly.type
_entity_poly.pdbx_seq_one_letter_code
_entity_poly.pdbx_strand_id
1 'polypeptide(L)'
;LLHLIPHAENLGFQEIWEAFGFPLKQTVFAYSLAAFGGVVGKVLFGYLIDRMSANRPVMIMMTMQAAGIFGLTIVESFDVFLISCFVFGLGFGGAMVLMSACFLKAFGSHNLGSVRGISALIIVPVQPLGILIVGQAFDAGIYIESFMLMGAASILALLVSSRISIEKKDYPSLQPQ
;
A
#
# COMPACT_ATOMS: atom_id res chain seq x y z
N LEU A 1 -6.90 3.92 -2.09
CA LEU A 1 -8.11 3.09 -2.25
C LEU A 1 -9.37 3.92 -2.56
N LEU A 2 -9.55 5.10 -1.94
CA LEU A 2 -10.75 5.95 -2.15
C LEU A 2 -11.00 6.35 -3.62
N HIS A 3 -9.95 6.52 -4.39
CA HIS A 3 -10.04 6.94 -5.80
C HIS A 3 -10.12 5.78 -6.80
N LEU A 4 -10.14 4.51 -6.34
CA LEU A 4 -10.27 3.34 -7.22
C LEU A 4 -11.67 3.26 -7.86
N ILE A 5 -12.73 3.56 -7.12
CA ILE A 5 -14.10 3.52 -7.63
C ILE A 5 -14.30 4.59 -8.72
N PRO A 6 -14.00 5.89 -8.48
CA PRO A 6 -14.09 6.90 -9.51
C PRO A 6 -13.21 6.60 -10.74
N HIS A 7 -12.02 6.04 -10.52
CA HIS A 7 -11.15 5.65 -11.63
C HIS A 7 -11.77 4.55 -12.51
N ALA A 8 -12.33 3.51 -11.88
CA ALA A 8 -13.03 2.44 -12.60
C ALA A 8 -14.28 2.93 -13.36
N GLU A 9 -15.01 3.87 -12.77
CA GLU A 9 -16.18 4.48 -13.42
C GLU A 9 -15.78 5.31 -14.66
N ASN A 10 -14.67 6.03 -14.60
CA ASN A 10 -14.11 6.77 -15.74
C ASN A 10 -13.60 5.86 -16.86
N LEU A 11 -13.13 4.65 -16.51
CA LEU A 11 -12.74 3.63 -17.49
C LEU A 11 -13.95 2.91 -18.12
N GLY A 12 -15.18 3.25 -17.69
CA GLY A 12 -16.41 2.65 -18.23
C GLY A 12 -16.81 1.32 -17.57
N PHE A 13 -16.15 0.90 -16.48
CA PHE A 13 -16.45 -0.34 -15.77
C PHE A 13 -17.65 -0.17 -14.82
N GLN A 14 -18.82 0.08 -15.38
CA GLN A 14 -20.06 0.31 -14.61
C GLN A 14 -21.04 -0.85 -14.71
N GLU A 15 -20.71 -1.92 -15.41
CA GLU A 15 -21.60 -3.06 -15.59
C GLU A 15 -21.92 -3.74 -14.26
N ILE A 16 -23.13 -4.28 -14.17
CA ILE A 16 -23.58 -5.07 -13.03
C ILE A 16 -23.33 -6.54 -13.35
N TRP A 17 -22.54 -7.18 -12.53
CA TRP A 17 -22.30 -8.61 -12.60
C TRP A 17 -23.12 -9.36 -11.54
N GLU A 18 -23.65 -10.51 -11.91
CA GLU A 18 -24.18 -11.44 -10.94
C GLU A 18 -23.04 -12.28 -10.34
N ALA A 19 -22.55 -11.85 -9.20
CA ALA A 19 -21.56 -12.62 -8.44
C ALA A 19 -22.20 -13.14 -7.14
N PHE A 20 -22.07 -14.43 -6.89
CA PHE A 20 -22.62 -15.08 -5.69
C PHE A 20 -24.14 -14.91 -5.52
N GLY A 21 -24.89 -14.74 -6.62
CA GLY A 21 -26.36 -14.54 -6.59
C GLY A 21 -26.79 -13.12 -6.22
N PHE A 22 -25.87 -12.15 -6.19
CA PHE A 22 -26.15 -10.74 -5.95
C PHE A 22 -25.70 -9.88 -7.13
N PRO A 23 -26.46 -8.82 -7.51
CA PRO A 23 -26.04 -7.85 -8.51
C PRO A 23 -24.94 -6.96 -7.89
N LEU A 24 -23.70 -7.16 -8.31
CA LEU A 24 -22.53 -6.38 -7.87
C LEU A 24 -22.02 -5.52 -9.01
N LYS A 25 -21.81 -4.23 -8.77
CA LYS A 25 -21.08 -3.39 -9.70
C LYS A 25 -19.63 -3.85 -9.83
N GLN A 26 -19.09 -3.86 -11.04
CA GLN A 26 -17.69 -4.19 -11.31
C GLN A 26 -16.72 -3.38 -10.44
N THR A 27 -17.02 -2.10 -10.22
CA THR A 27 -16.23 -1.20 -9.37
C THR A 27 -16.15 -1.66 -7.92
N VAL A 28 -17.28 -2.14 -7.37
CA VAL A 28 -17.35 -2.64 -5.98
C VAL A 28 -16.59 -3.97 -5.85
N PHE A 29 -16.69 -4.82 -6.87
CA PHE A 29 -15.95 -6.09 -6.90
C PHE A 29 -14.44 -5.85 -6.92
N ALA A 30 -13.94 -4.93 -7.76
CA ALA A 30 -12.54 -4.58 -7.82
C ALA A 30 -12.01 -4.00 -6.50
N TYR A 31 -12.80 -3.13 -5.86
CA TYR A 31 -12.47 -2.60 -4.53
C TYR A 31 -12.38 -3.70 -3.46
N SER A 32 -13.34 -4.63 -3.50
CA SER A 32 -13.35 -5.78 -2.58
C SER A 32 -12.14 -6.69 -2.80
N LEU A 33 -11.74 -6.87 -4.06
CA LEU A 33 -10.55 -7.65 -4.42
C LEU A 33 -9.26 -6.97 -3.94
N ALA A 34 -9.17 -5.64 -4.03
CA ALA A 34 -8.05 -4.89 -3.46
C ALA A 34 -8.00 -5.02 -1.92
N ALA A 35 -9.15 -4.96 -1.25
CA ALA A 35 -9.24 -5.17 0.19
C ALA A 35 -8.82 -6.60 0.59
N PHE A 36 -9.27 -7.61 -0.15
CA PHE A 36 -8.85 -9.00 0.02
C PHE A 36 -7.34 -9.16 -0.19
N GLY A 37 -6.78 -8.56 -1.24
CA GLY A 37 -5.34 -8.48 -1.45
C GLY A 37 -4.62 -7.89 -0.24
N GLY A 38 -5.20 -6.86 0.39
CA GLY A 38 -4.67 -6.27 1.63
C GLY A 38 -4.62 -7.23 2.81
N VAL A 39 -5.62 -8.10 2.97
CA VAL A 39 -5.62 -9.15 4.00
C VAL A 39 -4.52 -10.18 3.72
N VAL A 40 -4.45 -10.68 2.49
CA VAL A 40 -3.41 -11.63 2.06
C VAL A 40 -2.01 -11.01 2.23
N GLY A 41 -1.86 -9.74 1.85
CA GLY A 41 -0.61 -8.98 2.02
C GLY A 41 -0.13 -8.90 3.46
N LYS A 42 -1.03 -8.69 4.42
CA LYS A 42 -0.67 -8.69 5.85
C LYS A 42 -0.06 -10.02 6.29
N VAL A 43 -0.67 -11.12 5.90
CA VAL A 43 -0.17 -12.46 6.25
C VAL A 43 1.15 -12.75 5.56
N LEU A 44 1.22 -12.48 4.24
CA LEU A 44 2.42 -12.71 3.43
C LEU A 44 3.63 -11.91 3.96
N PHE A 45 3.46 -10.62 4.17
CA PHE A 45 4.56 -9.76 4.61
C PHE A 45 4.90 -9.94 6.08
N GLY A 46 3.94 -10.36 6.92
CA GLY A 46 4.21 -10.83 8.28
C GLY A 46 5.15 -12.04 8.26
N TYR A 47 4.85 -13.03 7.45
CA TYR A 47 5.72 -14.21 7.29
C TYR A 47 7.11 -13.86 6.71
N LEU A 48 7.17 -12.98 5.70
CA LEU A 48 8.43 -12.59 5.08
C LEU A 48 9.36 -11.83 6.03
N ILE A 49 8.82 -10.91 6.85
CA ILE A 49 9.63 -10.10 7.78
C ILE A 49 10.24 -10.94 8.91
N ASP A 50 9.60 -12.07 9.24
CA ASP A 50 10.13 -13.01 10.24
C ASP A 50 11.26 -13.90 9.68
N ARG A 51 11.28 -14.13 8.36
CA ARG A 51 12.21 -15.01 7.67
C ARG A 51 13.36 -14.31 6.97
N MET A 52 13.24 -13.03 6.70
CA MET A 52 14.20 -12.25 5.92
C MET A 52 14.71 -11.04 6.69
N SER A 53 15.82 -10.45 6.21
CA SER A 53 16.24 -9.11 6.67
C SER A 53 15.14 -8.09 6.33
N ALA A 54 14.91 -7.11 7.20
CA ALA A 54 13.78 -6.17 7.09
C ALA A 54 13.72 -5.42 5.74
N ASN A 55 14.87 -5.14 5.14
CA ASN A 55 14.95 -4.43 3.87
C ASN A 55 14.30 -5.19 2.72
N ARG A 56 14.47 -6.52 2.63
CA ARG A 56 13.95 -7.33 1.52
C ARG A 56 12.43 -7.31 1.42
N PRO A 57 11.66 -7.62 2.49
CA PRO A 57 10.20 -7.51 2.45
C PRO A 57 9.71 -6.10 2.14
N VAL A 58 10.39 -5.06 2.64
CA VAL A 58 10.04 -3.66 2.34
C VAL A 58 10.23 -3.37 0.85
N MET A 59 11.33 -3.79 0.24
CA MET A 59 11.56 -3.63 -1.20
C MET A 59 10.52 -4.38 -2.04
N ILE A 60 10.22 -5.63 -1.69
CA ILE A 60 9.20 -6.43 -2.38
C ILE A 60 7.84 -5.72 -2.30
N MET A 61 7.45 -5.26 -1.12
CA MET A 61 6.20 -4.55 -0.89
C MET A 61 6.09 -3.28 -1.74
N MET A 62 7.13 -2.44 -1.73
CA MET A 62 7.17 -1.20 -2.52
C MET A 62 7.12 -1.47 -4.03
N THR A 63 7.81 -2.52 -4.49
CA THR A 63 7.75 -2.95 -5.90
C THR A 63 6.33 -3.39 -6.28
N MET A 64 5.67 -4.20 -5.46
CA MET A 64 4.29 -4.62 -5.71
C MET A 64 3.33 -3.44 -5.71
N GLN A 65 3.49 -2.50 -4.77
CA GLN A 65 2.67 -1.30 -4.71
C GLN A 65 2.85 -0.42 -5.95
N ALA A 66 4.10 -0.18 -6.37
CA ALA A 66 4.40 0.56 -7.59
C ALA A 66 3.83 -0.15 -8.83
N ALA A 67 4.03 -1.47 -8.95
CA ALA A 67 3.50 -2.25 -10.07
C ALA A 67 1.96 -2.21 -10.13
N GLY A 68 1.28 -2.29 -8.99
CA GLY A 68 -0.17 -2.14 -8.91
C GLY A 68 -0.64 -0.75 -9.36
N ILE A 69 0.04 0.33 -8.91
CA ILE A 69 -0.29 1.70 -9.30
C ILE A 69 -0.08 1.90 -10.81
N PHE A 70 1.07 1.47 -11.35
CA PHE A 70 1.32 1.58 -12.78
C PHE A 70 0.35 0.72 -13.60
N GLY A 71 0.02 -0.48 -13.13
CA GLY A 71 -0.98 -1.32 -13.76
C GLY A 71 -2.34 -0.62 -13.88
N LEU A 72 -2.71 0.21 -12.92
CA LEU A 72 -3.93 1.02 -12.96
C LEU A 72 -3.88 2.16 -14.00
N THR A 73 -2.70 2.56 -14.48
CA THR A 73 -2.58 3.61 -15.52
C THR A 73 -2.64 3.06 -16.94
N ILE A 74 -2.34 1.77 -17.13
CA ILE A 74 -2.28 1.12 -18.46
C ILE A 74 -3.43 0.12 -18.68
N VAL A 75 -4.57 0.36 -18.03
CA VAL A 75 -5.71 -0.55 -18.10
C VAL A 75 -6.33 -0.54 -19.48
N GLU A 76 -6.29 -1.69 -20.17
CA GLU A 76 -6.98 -1.93 -21.45
C GLU A 76 -8.21 -2.85 -21.29
N SER A 77 -8.27 -3.61 -20.18
CA SER A 77 -9.35 -4.55 -19.91
C SER A 77 -9.67 -4.63 -18.41
N PHE A 78 -10.88 -5.08 -18.09
CA PHE A 78 -11.33 -5.23 -16.71
C PHE A 78 -10.48 -6.24 -15.93
N ASP A 79 -9.99 -7.29 -16.59
CA ASP A 79 -9.12 -8.30 -15.95
C ASP A 79 -7.78 -7.69 -15.50
N VAL A 80 -7.17 -6.85 -16.34
CA VAL A 80 -5.94 -6.12 -16.00
C VAL A 80 -6.20 -5.16 -14.83
N PHE A 81 -7.37 -4.52 -14.81
CA PHE A 81 -7.78 -3.68 -13.70
C PHE A 81 -7.88 -4.46 -12.39
N LEU A 82 -8.53 -5.64 -12.40
CA LEU A 82 -8.66 -6.51 -11.22
C LEU A 82 -7.31 -6.99 -10.69
N ILE A 83 -6.42 -7.44 -11.58
CA ILE A 83 -5.06 -7.87 -11.20
C ILE A 83 -4.30 -6.70 -10.57
N SER A 84 -4.37 -5.53 -11.16
CA SER A 84 -3.70 -4.33 -10.65
C SER A 84 -4.23 -3.92 -9.27
N CYS A 85 -5.55 -3.98 -9.07
CA CYS A 85 -6.19 -3.75 -7.77
C CYS A 85 -5.73 -4.76 -6.71
N PHE A 86 -5.65 -6.04 -7.06
CA PHE A 86 -5.19 -7.09 -6.15
C PHE A 86 -3.71 -6.89 -5.76
N VAL A 87 -2.82 -6.66 -6.74
CA VAL A 87 -1.40 -6.44 -6.51
C VAL A 87 -1.16 -5.17 -5.68
N PHE A 88 -1.87 -4.09 -5.98
CA PHE A 88 -1.86 -2.88 -5.17
C PHE A 88 -2.30 -3.15 -3.72
N GLY A 89 -3.39 -3.92 -3.56
CA GLY A 89 -3.90 -4.34 -2.26
C GLY A 89 -2.87 -5.12 -1.44
N LEU A 90 -2.17 -6.08 -2.06
CA LEU A 90 -1.09 -6.84 -1.43
C LEU A 90 -0.01 -5.91 -0.86
N GLY A 91 0.48 -4.97 -1.66
CA GLY A 91 1.48 -3.99 -1.22
C GLY A 91 0.96 -3.10 -0.08
N PHE A 92 -0.26 -2.58 -0.21
CA PHE A 92 -0.89 -1.74 0.80
C PHE A 92 -1.08 -2.44 2.15
N GLY A 93 -1.56 -3.70 2.13
CA GLY A 93 -1.69 -4.51 3.34
C GLY A 93 -0.36 -4.81 4.00
N GLY A 94 0.67 -5.11 3.20
CA GLY A 94 2.03 -5.34 3.66
C GLY A 94 2.65 -4.13 4.35
N ALA A 95 2.39 -2.92 3.87
CA ALA A 95 2.93 -1.68 4.44
C ALA A 95 2.60 -1.51 5.92
N MET A 96 1.38 -1.82 6.32
CA MET A 96 0.93 -1.71 7.72
C MET A 96 1.70 -2.63 8.67
N VAL A 97 1.94 -3.87 8.24
CA VAL A 97 2.68 -4.88 9.03
C VAL A 97 4.16 -4.55 9.07
N LEU A 98 4.74 -4.24 7.91
CA LEU A 98 6.18 -3.95 7.80
C LEU A 98 6.57 -2.70 8.58
N MET A 99 5.75 -1.63 8.55
CA MET A 99 6.01 -0.43 9.34
C MET A 99 6.13 -0.77 10.83
N SER A 100 5.20 -1.56 11.36
CA SER A 100 5.23 -1.98 12.76
C SER A 100 6.42 -2.85 13.10
N ALA A 101 6.74 -3.80 12.23
CA ALA A 101 7.86 -4.72 12.41
C ALA A 101 9.22 -4.01 12.29
N CYS A 102 9.35 -3.05 11.37
CA CYS A 102 10.56 -2.23 11.24
C CYS A 102 10.78 -1.35 12.48
N PHE A 103 9.73 -0.75 13.03
CA PHE A 103 9.85 0.01 14.27
C PHE A 103 10.26 -0.88 15.44
N LEU A 104 9.68 -2.07 15.53
CA LEU A 104 10.04 -3.03 16.57
C LEU A 104 11.51 -3.46 16.46
N LYS A 105 11.99 -3.72 15.24
CA LYS A 105 13.40 -4.12 15.00
C LYS A 105 14.38 -2.97 15.25
N ALA A 106 14.01 -1.73 14.91
CA ALA A 106 14.88 -0.56 15.03
C ALA A 106 14.94 0.02 16.46
N PHE A 107 13.82 0.04 17.18
CA PHE A 107 13.68 0.76 18.44
C PHE A 107 13.35 -0.13 19.65
N GLY A 108 13.11 -1.42 19.41
CA GLY A 108 12.73 -2.37 20.46
C GLY A 108 11.28 -2.21 20.92
N SER A 109 10.82 -3.18 21.72
CA SER A 109 9.43 -3.23 22.22
C SER A 109 9.11 -2.12 23.21
N HIS A 110 10.08 -1.72 24.03
CA HIS A 110 9.90 -0.71 25.09
C HIS A 110 9.50 0.67 24.53
N ASN A 111 10.10 1.08 23.41
CA ASN A 111 9.88 2.40 22.80
C ASN A 111 8.84 2.41 21.67
N LEU A 112 8.24 1.27 21.36
CA LEU A 112 7.36 1.09 20.22
C LEU A 112 6.17 2.06 20.23
N GLY A 113 5.55 2.28 21.39
CA GLY A 113 4.43 3.19 21.56
C GLY A 113 4.80 4.64 21.24
N SER A 114 5.91 5.12 21.81
CA SER A 114 6.41 6.48 21.59
C SER A 114 6.79 6.71 20.12
N VAL A 115 7.50 5.78 19.50
CA VAL A 115 7.88 5.87 18.08
C VAL A 115 6.66 5.90 17.17
N ARG A 116 5.66 5.06 17.43
CA ARG A 116 4.39 5.07 16.69
C ARG A 116 3.63 6.37 16.87
N GLY A 117 3.57 6.91 18.09
CA GLY A 117 2.95 8.20 18.37
C GLY A 117 3.59 9.35 17.60
N ILE A 118 4.92 9.44 17.64
CA ILE A 118 5.67 10.47 16.89
C ILE A 118 5.47 10.29 15.38
N SER A 119 5.52 9.06 14.87
CA SER A 119 5.28 8.80 13.45
C SER A 119 3.87 9.18 13.03
N ALA A 120 2.87 8.95 13.88
CA ALA A 120 1.49 9.32 13.61
C ALA A 120 1.31 10.84 13.51
N LEU A 121 2.02 11.63 14.32
CA LEU A 121 2.00 13.10 14.23
C LEU A 121 2.44 13.63 12.87
N ILE A 122 3.29 12.89 12.16
CA ILE A 122 3.75 13.24 10.81
C ILE A 122 2.80 12.67 9.75
N ILE A 123 2.44 11.39 9.87
CA ILE A 123 1.67 10.66 8.84
C ILE A 123 0.22 11.15 8.78
N VAL A 124 -0.43 11.35 9.93
CA VAL A 124 -1.86 11.68 9.99
C VAL A 124 -2.20 13.02 9.31
N PRO A 125 -1.43 14.11 9.45
CA PRO A 125 -1.71 15.35 8.71
C PRO A 125 -1.41 15.26 7.21
N VAL A 126 -0.48 14.39 6.80
CA VAL A 126 -0.09 14.24 5.38
C VAL A 126 -1.13 13.45 4.58
N GLN A 127 -1.83 12.50 5.19
CA GLN A 127 -2.83 11.69 4.51
C GLN A 127 -3.97 12.50 3.86
N PRO A 128 -4.64 13.45 4.56
CA PRO A 128 -5.67 14.28 3.95
C PRO A 128 -5.16 15.13 2.80
N LEU A 129 -3.93 15.64 2.87
CA LEU A 129 -3.31 16.40 1.78
C LEU A 129 -3.18 15.57 0.51
N GLY A 130 -2.77 14.31 0.63
CA GLY A 130 -2.73 13.40 -0.51
C GLY A 130 -4.11 13.17 -1.13
N ILE A 131 -5.15 13.02 -0.33
CA ILE A 131 -6.53 12.86 -0.80
C ILE A 131 -7.01 14.11 -1.53
N LEU A 132 -6.73 15.31 -0.97
CA LEU A 132 -7.12 16.58 -1.59
C LEU A 132 -6.42 16.81 -2.94
N ILE A 133 -5.12 16.54 -3.02
CA ILE A 133 -4.34 16.71 -4.25
C ILE A 133 -4.88 15.79 -5.36
N VAL A 134 -5.09 14.51 -5.05
CA VAL A 134 -5.62 13.55 -6.02
C VAL A 134 -7.07 13.86 -6.39
N GLY A 135 -7.90 14.34 -5.44
CA GLY A 135 -9.26 14.78 -5.72
C GLY A 135 -9.31 15.97 -6.67
N GLN A 136 -8.50 17.00 -6.45
CA GLN A 136 -8.41 18.15 -7.35
C GLN A 136 -7.90 17.78 -8.74
N ALA A 137 -6.93 16.88 -8.83
CA ALA A 137 -6.43 16.38 -10.10
C ALA A 137 -7.50 15.58 -10.86
N PHE A 138 -8.34 14.84 -10.12
CA PHE A 138 -9.49 14.14 -10.70
C PHE A 138 -10.51 15.11 -11.29
N ASP A 139 -10.89 16.16 -10.54
CA ASP A 139 -11.82 17.20 -10.98
C ASP A 139 -11.26 17.99 -12.18
N ALA A 140 -9.94 18.15 -12.28
CA ALA A 140 -9.25 18.80 -13.39
C ALA A 140 -9.07 17.88 -14.63
N GLY A 141 -9.47 16.60 -14.57
CA GLY A 141 -9.31 15.63 -15.65
C GLY A 141 -7.88 15.10 -15.85
N ILE A 142 -6.96 15.38 -14.93
CA ILE A 142 -5.55 14.95 -14.96
C ILE A 142 -5.27 13.81 -13.96
N TYR A 143 -6.22 12.89 -13.83
CA TYR A 143 -6.12 11.81 -12.85
C TYR A 143 -5.07 10.75 -13.19
N ILE A 144 -4.84 10.46 -14.49
CA ILE A 144 -3.81 9.49 -14.93
C ILE A 144 -2.43 9.98 -14.52
N GLU A 145 -2.14 11.26 -14.74
CA GLU A 145 -0.89 11.90 -14.35
C GLU A 145 -0.70 11.84 -12.82
N SER A 146 -1.77 11.92 -12.06
CA SER A 146 -1.72 11.78 -10.60
C SER A 146 -1.31 10.36 -10.19
N PHE A 147 -1.84 9.32 -10.83
CA PHE A 147 -1.42 7.94 -10.60
C PHE A 147 0.03 7.72 -11.02
N MET A 148 0.46 8.28 -12.15
CA MET A 148 1.87 8.24 -12.57
C MET A 148 2.80 8.91 -11.54
N LEU A 149 2.41 10.06 -11.01
CA LEU A 149 3.18 10.75 -9.97
C LEU A 149 3.28 9.91 -8.69
N MET A 150 2.19 9.29 -8.26
CA MET A 150 2.18 8.38 -7.11
C MET A 150 3.06 7.15 -7.35
N GLY A 151 3.01 6.58 -8.56
CA GLY A 151 3.89 5.49 -8.98
C GLY A 151 5.36 5.89 -8.95
N ALA A 152 5.69 7.06 -9.49
CA ALA A 152 7.05 7.61 -9.46
C ALA A 152 7.53 7.87 -8.02
N ALA A 153 6.68 8.40 -7.15
CA ALA A 153 6.98 8.58 -5.73
C ALA A 153 7.24 7.23 -5.03
N SER A 154 6.51 6.18 -5.39
CA SER A 154 6.72 4.82 -4.85
C SER A 154 8.07 4.24 -5.31
N ILE A 155 8.48 4.48 -6.55
CA ILE A 155 9.81 4.09 -7.05
C ILE A 155 10.91 4.88 -6.32
N LEU A 156 10.74 6.19 -6.14
CA LEU A 156 11.70 6.99 -5.38
C LEU A 156 11.85 6.47 -3.95
N ALA A 157 10.76 6.16 -3.29
CA ALA A 157 10.76 5.55 -1.97
C ALA A 157 11.46 4.18 -1.96
N LEU A 158 11.30 3.37 -3.00
CA LEU A 158 12.02 2.11 -3.20
C LEU A 158 13.52 2.34 -3.29
N LEU A 159 13.96 3.30 -4.10
CA LEU A 159 15.38 3.65 -4.24
C LEU A 159 15.99 4.16 -2.93
N VAL A 160 15.28 5.00 -2.19
CA VAL A 160 15.71 5.47 -0.87
C VAL A 160 15.81 4.30 0.11
N SER A 161 14.78 3.43 0.15
CA SER A 161 14.76 2.25 1.04
C SER A 161 15.89 1.27 0.75
N SER A 162 16.33 1.15 -0.51
CA SER A 162 17.46 0.28 -0.87
C SER A 162 18.79 0.74 -0.30
N ARG A 163 18.91 2.04 0.05
CA ARG A 163 20.11 2.64 0.64
C ARG A 163 20.11 2.63 2.17
N ILE A 164 18.97 2.38 2.79
CA ILE A 164 18.82 2.34 4.25
C ILE A 164 18.94 0.88 4.69
N SER A 165 19.93 0.59 5.54
CA SER A 165 20.02 -0.72 6.21
C SER A 165 19.32 -0.64 7.57
N ILE A 166 18.24 -1.42 7.73
CA ILE A 166 17.59 -1.62 9.02
C ILE A 166 18.31 -2.78 9.69
N GLU A 167 19.45 -2.49 10.27
CA GLU A 167 20.23 -3.46 11.01
C GLU A 167 19.65 -3.64 12.41
N LYS A 168 19.61 -4.89 12.89
CA LYS A 168 19.21 -5.20 14.25
C LYS A 168 20.23 -4.54 15.18
N LYS A 169 19.85 -3.45 15.83
CA LYS A 169 20.67 -2.89 16.89
C LYS A 169 20.56 -3.87 18.07
N ASP A 170 21.67 -4.51 18.43
CA ASP A 170 21.73 -5.29 19.66
C ASP A 170 21.52 -4.35 20.85
N TYR A 171 20.28 -4.25 21.29
CA TYR A 171 20.00 -3.64 22.58
C TYR A 171 20.49 -4.63 23.62
N PRO A 172 21.44 -4.27 24.50
CA PRO A 172 21.79 -5.10 25.63
C PRO A 172 20.49 -5.41 26.37
N SER A 173 20.14 -6.68 26.43
CA SER A 173 19.00 -7.15 27.20
C SER A 173 19.11 -6.53 28.58
N LEU A 174 18.16 -5.68 28.95
CA LEU A 174 17.95 -5.28 30.32
C LEU A 174 17.62 -6.58 31.05
N GLN A 175 18.65 -7.18 31.70
CA GLN A 175 18.43 -8.29 32.62
C GLN A 175 17.52 -7.76 33.72
N PRO A 176 16.43 -8.47 34.07
CA PRO A 176 15.66 -8.10 35.24
C PRO A 176 16.55 -8.16 36.44
N GLN A 177 16.71 -7.03 37.16
CA GLN A 177 17.25 -6.97 38.50
C GLN A 177 16.29 -7.61 39.47
#